data_81ba3c1baa3df0d417eac425c63b2547
#
_entry.id   81ba3c1baa3df0d417eac425c63b2547
#
_cell.length_a   1.000
_cell.length_b   1.000
_cell.length_c   1.000
_cell.angle_alpha   90.00
_cell.angle_beta   90.00
_cell.angle_gamma   90.00
#
_symmetry.space_group_name_H-M   'P 1'
#
loop_
_entity.id
_entity.type
_entity.pdbx_description
1 polymer ?
#
loop_
_entity_poly.entity_id
_entity_poly.type
_entity_poly.pdbx_seq_one_letter_code
_entity_poly.pdbx_strand_id
1 'polypeptide(L)'
;MSRSLKETNFHGTPMFPLQIYSHKDKNGFYSVTAHWHEELEFLYIEEGTMHGIISGTPYEMKAGEFYFINSGELHELSAHNHSLHHAIVFDPQLLNFDLYDACQYNFIQPITQKKLLFPNNISSALSQEEQESLRQLFLELICNYHYPEQCALLKIKICLLQILELCFRTEILIQNQTTGKQLSSM
;
A
#
# COMPACT_ATOMS: atom_id res chain seq x y z
N MET A 1 20.04 -24.50 -0.36
CA MET A 1 20.23 -23.03 -0.23
C MET A 1 18.86 -22.45 0.07
N SER A 2 18.68 -21.80 1.22
CA SER A 2 17.44 -21.08 1.55
C SER A 2 17.31 -19.92 0.57
N ARG A 3 16.25 -19.88 -0.24
CA ARG A 3 15.95 -18.77 -1.15
C ARG A 3 15.58 -17.59 -0.25
N SER A 4 16.27 -16.45 -0.41
CA SER A 4 15.87 -15.22 0.28
C SER A 4 14.44 -14.88 -0.12
N LEU A 5 13.56 -14.64 0.85
CA LEU A 5 12.20 -14.18 0.60
C LEU A 5 12.14 -12.67 0.32
N LYS A 6 13.27 -11.97 0.48
CA LYS A 6 13.35 -10.54 0.12
C LYS A 6 13.30 -10.40 -1.39
N GLU A 7 12.34 -9.63 -1.87
CA GLU A 7 12.29 -9.20 -3.25
C GLU A 7 13.46 -8.25 -3.57
N THR A 8 14.04 -8.39 -4.74
CA THR A 8 15.16 -7.56 -5.21
C THR A 8 14.79 -6.69 -6.40
N ASN A 9 13.54 -6.77 -6.85
CA ASN A 9 13.04 -5.93 -7.93
C ASN A 9 12.93 -4.47 -7.46
N PHE A 10 13.20 -3.55 -8.36
CA PHE A 10 13.00 -2.13 -8.12
C PHE A 10 11.66 -1.70 -8.74
N HIS A 11 10.81 -1.06 -7.95
CA HIS A 11 9.49 -0.62 -8.38
C HIS A 11 9.53 0.85 -8.82
N GLY A 12 9.25 1.09 -10.11
CA GLY A 12 9.25 2.42 -10.70
C GLY A 12 10.63 2.84 -11.24
N THR A 13 11.00 4.09 -11.04
CA THR A 13 12.28 4.67 -11.46
C THR A 13 13.00 5.33 -10.28
N PRO A 14 14.34 5.55 -10.35
CA PRO A 14 15.04 6.27 -9.28
C PRO A 14 14.50 7.68 -9.01
N MET A 15 13.94 8.34 -10.01
CA MET A 15 13.34 9.67 -9.89
C MET A 15 11.89 9.66 -9.43
N PHE A 16 11.21 8.51 -9.57
CA PHE A 16 9.84 8.31 -9.13
C PHE A 16 9.64 6.83 -8.77
N PRO A 17 9.98 6.44 -7.52
CA PRO A 17 9.98 5.05 -7.06
C PRO A 17 8.55 4.60 -6.71
N LEU A 18 7.72 4.48 -7.74
CA LEU A 18 6.35 3.97 -7.68
C LEU A 18 6.04 3.17 -8.94
N GLN A 19 5.44 2.01 -8.75
CA GLN A 19 4.94 1.13 -9.80
C GLN A 19 3.49 0.73 -9.49
N ILE A 20 2.63 0.74 -10.52
CA ILE A 20 1.27 0.20 -10.42
C ILE A 20 1.17 -1.02 -11.32
N TYR A 21 0.74 -2.11 -10.72
CA TYR A 21 0.43 -3.35 -11.39
C TYR A 21 -1.09 -3.49 -11.44
N SER A 22 -1.66 -3.39 -12.65
CA SER A 22 -3.08 -3.63 -12.88
C SER A 22 -3.24 -4.98 -13.56
N HIS A 23 -3.78 -5.94 -12.84
CA HIS A 23 -3.91 -7.29 -13.33
C HIS A 23 -5.37 -7.68 -13.51
N LYS A 24 -5.72 -7.96 -14.76
CA LYS A 24 -7.01 -8.58 -15.11
C LYS A 24 -6.76 -10.02 -15.49
N ASP A 25 -7.13 -10.91 -14.58
CA ASP A 25 -7.00 -12.34 -14.85
C ASP A 25 -8.06 -12.80 -15.86
N LYS A 26 -7.58 -13.22 -17.04
CA LYS A 26 -8.43 -13.77 -18.10
C LYS A 26 -8.55 -15.30 -18.05
N ASN A 27 -7.62 -15.95 -17.35
CA ASN A 27 -7.48 -17.40 -17.32
C ASN A 27 -7.92 -18.04 -15.99
N GLY A 28 -8.33 -17.22 -15.02
CA GLY A 28 -8.79 -17.69 -13.72
C GLY A 28 -7.70 -18.09 -12.74
N PHE A 29 -6.44 -17.68 -12.99
CA PHE A 29 -5.35 -17.95 -12.06
C PHE A 29 -4.34 -16.82 -11.99
N TYR A 30 -4.11 -16.34 -10.78
CA TYR A 30 -3.05 -15.39 -10.43
C TYR A 30 -2.35 -15.86 -9.17
N SER A 31 -1.03 -15.76 -9.10
CA SER A 31 -0.28 -16.12 -7.91
C SER A 31 1.01 -15.34 -7.80
N VAL A 32 1.22 -14.74 -6.65
CA VAL A 32 2.49 -14.17 -6.20
C VAL A 32 2.95 -14.97 -4.98
N THR A 33 4.12 -15.58 -5.09
CA THR A 33 4.69 -16.40 -4.00
C THR A 33 5.12 -15.53 -2.83
N ALA A 34 5.17 -16.12 -1.63
CA ALA A 34 5.57 -15.45 -0.41
C ALA A 34 6.89 -14.68 -0.57
N HIS A 35 6.85 -13.38 -0.31
CA HIS A 35 7.99 -12.45 -0.38
C HIS A 35 7.75 -11.24 0.53
N TRP A 36 8.76 -10.41 0.68
CA TRP A 36 8.68 -9.12 1.35
C TRP A 36 9.61 -8.10 0.69
N HIS A 37 9.28 -6.82 0.78
CA HIS A 37 10.05 -5.69 0.27
C HIS A 37 10.00 -4.49 1.23
N GLU A 38 10.83 -3.47 0.97
CA GLU A 38 10.90 -2.27 1.83
C GLU A 38 9.84 -1.22 1.46
N GLU A 39 9.24 -1.34 0.31
CA GLU A 39 8.18 -0.46 -0.17
C GLU A 39 6.89 -0.67 0.63
N LEU A 40 5.99 0.32 0.58
CA LEU A 40 4.58 0.17 0.91
C LEU A 40 3.83 -0.38 -0.30
N GLU A 41 2.89 -1.26 -0.08
CA GLU A 41 1.99 -1.75 -1.13
C GLU A 41 0.53 -1.54 -0.73
N PHE A 42 -0.21 -0.90 -1.62
CA PHE A 42 -1.64 -0.68 -1.48
C PHE A 42 -2.37 -1.50 -2.53
N LEU A 43 -3.26 -2.37 -2.08
CA LEU A 43 -4.08 -3.22 -2.94
C LEU A 43 -5.51 -2.69 -3.01
N TYR A 44 -6.05 -2.64 -4.22
CA TYR A 44 -7.47 -2.42 -4.48
C TYR A 44 -8.02 -3.57 -5.32
N ILE A 45 -9.05 -4.22 -4.81
CA ILE A 45 -9.76 -5.28 -5.52
C ILE A 45 -10.95 -4.63 -6.25
N GLU A 46 -10.86 -4.50 -7.56
CA GLU A 46 -11.91 -3.86 -8.35
C GLU A 46 -13.02 -4.85 -8.72
N GLU A 47 -12.64 -6.09 -9.13
CA GLU A 47 -13.60 -7.15 -9.48
C GLU A 47 -13.13 -8.49 -8.90
N GLY A 48 -14.10 -9.33 -8.53
CA GLY A 48 -13.87 -10.71 -8.13
C GLY A 48 -13.41 -10.88 -6.68
N THR A 49 -12.64 -11.94 -6.43
CA THR A 49 -12.14 -12.30 -5.10
C THR A 49 -10.70 -12.75 -5.20
N MET A 50 -9.86 -12.30 -4.28
CA MET A 50 -8.50 -12.75 -4.08
C MET A 50 -8.31 -13.38 -2.70
N HIS A 51 -7.28 -14.17 -2.56
CA HIS A 51 -6.81 -14.70 -1.27
C HIS A 51 -5.40 -14.20 -1.03
N GLY A 52 -5.13 -13.79 0.18
CA GLY A 52 -3.78 -13.36 0.59
C GLY A 52 -3.44 -13.85 1.97
N ILE A 53 -2.16 -14.04 2.24
CA ILE A 53 -1.63 -14.19 3.59
C ILE A 53 -0.68 -13.02 3.82
N ILE A 54 -0.98 -12.17 4.80
CA ILE A 54 -0.14 -11.01 5.15
C ILE A 54 0.31 -11.20 6.60
N SER A 55 1.61 -11.22 6.83
CA SER A 55 2.20 -11.43 8.17
C SER A 55 1.64 -12.68 8.89
N GLY A 56 1.33 -13.74 8.12
CA GLY A 56 0.77 -15.00 8.63
C GLY A 56 -0.76 -14.98 8.84
N THR A 57 -1.44 -13.88 8.60
CA THR A 57 -2.91 -13.77 8.70
C THR A 57 -3.54 -13.98 7.32
N PRO A 58 -4.46 -14.96 7.16
CA PRO A 58 -5.16 -15.17 5.91
C PRO A 58 -6.31 -14.14 5.72
N TYR A 59 -6.48 -13.69 4.49
CA TYR A 59 -7.54 -12.78 4.05
C TYR A 59 -8.25 -13.34 2.82
N GLU A 60 -9.58 -13.26 2.82
CA GLU A 60 -10.43 -13.34 1.63
C GLU A 60 -10.76 -11.89 1.23
N MET A 61 -10.17 -11.42 0.14
CA MET A 61 -10.22 -10.04 -0.33
C MET A 61 -11.27 -9.92 -1.42
N LYS A 62 -12.31 -9.11 -1.21
CA LYS A 62 -13.48 -9.00 -2.10
C LYS A 62 -13.48 -7.71 -2.91
N ALA A 63 -14.21 -7.72 -4.00
CA ALA A 63 -14.44 -6.53 -4.81
C ALA A 63 -14.90 -5.34 -3.96
N GLY A 64 -14.31 -4.18 -4.16
CA GLY A 64 -14.53 -2.95 -3.42
C GLY A 64 -13.62 -2.79 -2.19
N GLU A 65 -12.86 -3.81 -1.79
CA GLU A 65 -12.00 -3.76 -0.60
C GLU A 65 -10.59 -3.26 -0.90
N PHE A 66 -9.99 -2.67 0.16
CA PHE A 66 -8.63 -2.13 0.15
C PHE A 66 -7.78 -2.82 1.22
N TYR A 67 -6.57 -3.19 0.82
CA TYR A 67 -5.60 -3.81 1.71
C TYR A 67 -4.28 -3.05 1.64
N PHE A 68 -3.63 -2.89 2.79
CA PHE A 68 -2.33 -2.26 2.88
C PHE A 68 -1.31 -3.26 3.42
N ILE A 69 -0.15 -3.32 2.77
CA ILE A 69 0.99 -4.12 3.15
C ILE A 69 2.10 -3.16 3.54
N ASN A 70 2.52 -3.22 4.79
CA ASN A 70 3.57 -2.34 5.30
C ASN A 70 4.95 -2.84 4.88
N SER A 71 5.91 -1.92 4.86
CA SER A 71 7.32 -2.24 4.55
C SER A 71 7.85 -3.38 5.41
N GLY A 72 8.33 -4.44 4.78
CA GLY A 72 8.91 -5.61 5.43
C GLY A 72 7.90 -6.67 5.85
N GLU A 73 6.61 -6.51 5.58
CA GLU A 73 5.61 -7.54 5.83
C GLU A 73 5.70 -8.68 4.80
N LEU A 74 5.87 -9.90 5.30
CA LEU A 74 5.81 -11.09 4.46
C LEU A 74 4.40 -11.29 3.95
N HIS A 75 4.24 -11.42 2.64
CA HIS A 75 2.93 -11.59 2.03
C HIS A 75 2.96 -12.49 0.81
N GLU A 76 1.83 -13.12 0.53
CA GLU A 76 1.54 -13.87 -0.68
C GLU A 76 0.10 -13.61 -1.12
N LEU A 77 -0.14 -13.61 -2.44
CA LEU A 77 -1.44 -13.30 -3.03
C LEU A 77 -1.79 -14.34 -4.09
N SER A 78 -3.07 -14.68 -4.18
CA SER A 78 -3.58 -15.57 -5.23
C SER A 78 -5.03 -15.26 -5.58
N ALA A 79 -5.40 -15.55 -6.83
CA ALA A 79 -6.79 -15.56 -7.27
C ALA A 79 -7.02 -16.81 -8.13
N HIS A 80 -8.15 -17.47 -7.92
CA HIS A 80 -8.52 -18.69 -8.64
C HIS A 80 -9.74 -18.50 -9.56
N ASN A 81 -10.28 -17.28 -9.59
CA ASN A 81 -11.40 -16.87 -10.42
C ASN A 81 -11.06 -15.54 -11.10
N HIS A 82 -11.90 -15.12 -12.03
CA HIS A 82 -11.74 -13.83 -12.67
C HIS A 82 -11.66 -12.72 -11.62
N SER A 83 -10.55 -12.00 -11.62
CA SER A 83 -10.34 -10.85 -10.76
C SER A 83 -9.73 -9.69 -11.55
N LEU A 84 -10.07 -8.48 -11.14
CA LEU A 84 -9.36 -7.27 -11.52
C LEU A 84 -8.88 -6.61 -10.23
N HIS A 85 -7.58 -6.48 -10.10
CA HIS A 85 -6.96 -5.87 -8.93
C HIS A 85 -5.79 -4.98 -9.32
N HIS A 86 -5.46 -4.06 -8.43
CA HIS A 86 -4.38 -3.11 -8.60
C HIS A 86 -3.48 -3.13 -7.37
N ALA A 87 -2.18 -3.29 -7.60
CA ALA A 87 -1.14 -3.17 -6.58
C ALA A 87 -0.34 -1.90 -6.86
N ILE A 88 -0.32 -0.98 -5.90
CA ILE A 88 0.43 0.28 -5.94
C ILE A 88 1.60 0.13 -5.00
N VAL A 89 2.78 -0.13 -5.56
CA VAL A 89 4.02 -0.37 -4.80
C VAL A 89 4.90 0.86 -4.89
N PHE A 90 5.29 1.43 -3.75
CA PHE A 90 6.10 2.66 -3.75
C PHE A 90 7.02 2.76 -2.53
N ASP A 91 8.17 3.38 -2.73
CA ASP A 91 9.07 3.74 -1.63
C ASP A 91 8.39 4.79 -0.74
N PRO A 92 8.21 4.55 0.57
CA PRO A 92 7.62 5.53 1.49
C PRO A 92 8.37 6.86 1.52
N GLN A 93 9.65 6.90 1.14
CA GLN A 93 10.42 8.15 1.02
C GLN A 93 9.86 9.09 -0.06
N LEU A 94 9.05 8.59 -1.00
CA LEU A 94 8.32 9.41 -1.98
C LEU A 94 7.41 10.44 -1.30
N LEU A 95 6.95 10.19 -0.08
CA LEU A 95 6.10 11.10 0.69
C LEU A 95 6.88 12.23 1.38
N ASN A 96 8.19 12.11 1.51
CA ASN A 96 9.00 13.11 2.22
C ASN A 96 8.94 14.50 1.56
N PHE A 97 9.00 15.53 2.43
CA PHE A 97 9.26 16.90 2.06
C PHE A 97 10.71 17.23 2.37
N ASP A 98 11.34 18.11 1.58
CA ASP A 98 12.71 18.57 1.81
C ASP A 98 12.82 19.42 3.08
N LEU A 99 11.78 20.23 3.36
CA LEU A 99 11.73 21.02 4.58
C LEU A 99 11.21 20.15 5.74
N TYR A 100 12.00 20.10 6.81
CA TYR A 100 11.63 19.44 8.04
C TYR A 100 10.72 20.34 8.89
N ASP A 101 9.47 20.42 8.49
CA ASP A 101 8.41 21.20 9.15
C ASP A 101 7.49 20.34 10.01
N ALA A 102 6.43 20.95 10.54
CA ALA A 102 5.45 20.23 11.36
C ALA A 102 4.69 19.13 10.58
N CYS A 103 4.50 19.31 9.26
CA CYS A 103 3.87 18.29 8.43
C CYS A 103 4.76 17.05 8.30
N GLN A 104 6.04 17.26 7.96
CA GLN A 104 7.04 16.19 7.90
C GLN A 104 7.15 15.46 9.23
N TYR A 105 7.27 16.21 10.35
CA TYR A 105 7.46 15.63 11.68
C TYR A 105 6.24 14.83 12.17
N ASN A 106 5.04 15.38 12.04
CA ASN A 106 3.83 14.80 12.66
C ASN A 106 3.16 13.71 11.81
N PHE A 107 3.27 13.76 10.47
CA PHE A 107 2.49 12.92 9.58
C PHE A 107 3.36 12.01 8.69
N ILE A 108 4.44 12.53 8.12
CA ILE A 108 5.23 11.75 7.16
C ILE A 108 6.26 10.87 7.88
N GLN A 109 7.02 11.45 8.80
CA GLN A 109 8.08 10.75 9.50
C GLN A 109 7.59 9.51 10.30
N PRO A 110 6.43 9.52 10.98
CA PRO A 110 5.93 8.33 11.65
C PRO A 110 5.71 7.13 10.70
N ILE A 111 5.30 7.40 9.47
CA ILE A 111 5.12 6.36 8.44
C ILE A 111 6.46 5.90 7.88
N THR A 112 7.31 6.84 7.41
CA THR A 112 8.59 6.50 6.78
C THR A 112 9.58 5.84 7.75
N GLN A 113 9.43 6.09 9.05
CA GLN A 113 10.18 5.43 10.12
C GLN A 113 9.49 4.20 10.71
N LYS A 114 8.39 3.75 10.12
CA LYS A 114 7.63 2.56 10.56
C LYS A 114 7.16 2.65 12.02
N LYS A 115 6.94 3.85 12.55
CA LYS A 115 6.38 4.07 13.91
C LYS A 115 4.87 3.90 13.92
N LEU A 116 4.23 4.33 12.82
CA LEU A 116 2.82 4.07 12.52
C LEU A 116 2.74 3.12 11.32
N LEU A 117 1.82 2.17 11.39
CA LEU A 117 1.54 1.18 10.36
C LEU A 117 0.10 1.33 9.88
N PHE A 118 -0.13 1.01 8.63
CA PHE A 118 -1.47 0.84 8.10
C PHE A 118 -2.06 -0.50 8.57
N PRO A 119 -3.34 -0.58 8.97
CA PRO A 119 -4.00 -1.86 9.14
C PRO A 119 -4.08 -2.60 7.80
N ASN A 120 -3.86 -3.93 7.80
CA ASN A 120 -3.84 -4.66 6.53
C ASN A 120 -5.20 -4.61 5.80
N ASN A 121 -6.33 -4.75 6.51
CA ASN A 121 -7.66 -4.51 5.94
C ASN A 121 -8.21 -3.20 6.48
N ILE A 122 -8.25 -2.15 5.67
CA ILE A 122 -8.77 -0.85 6.08
C ILE A 122 -10.25 -0.69 5.80
N SER A 123 -10.83 -1.48 4.88
CA SER A 123 -12.24 -1.35 4.49
C SER A 123 -13.18 -1.55 5.67
N SER A 124 -12.81 -2.43 6.61
CA SER A 124 -13.61 -2.69 7.81
C SER A 124 -13.58 -1.56 8.84
N ALA A 125 -12.61 -0.65 8.75
CA ALA A 125 -12.42 0.45 9.70
C ALA A 125 -13.02 1.79 9.19
N LEU A 126 -13.39 1.86 7.92
CA LEU A 126 -13.90 3.05 7.25
C LEU A 126 -15.42 3.01 7.10
N SER A 127 -16.07 4.17 7.24
CA SER A 127 -17.46 4.35 6.84
C SER A 127 -17.64 4.18 5.32
N GLN A 128 -18.86 3.99 4.86
CA GLN A 128 -19.14 3.84 3.43
C GLN A 128 -18.74 5.08 2.61
N GLU A 129 -18.90 6.28 3.15
CA GLU A 129 -18.49 7.53 2.52
C GLU A 129 -16.95 7.63 2.40
N GLU A 130 -16.24 7.20 3.42
CA GLU A 130 -14.77 7.18 3.42
C GLU A 130 -14.21 6.11 2.47
N GLN A 131 -14.85 4.94 2.39
CA GLN A 131 -14.49 3.91 1.40
C GLN A 131 -14.69 4.42 -0.03
N GLU A 132 -15.78 5.14 -0.30
CA GLU A 132 -16.00 5.74 -1.62
C GLU A 132 -14.97 6.83 -1.93
N SER A 133 -14.62 7.67 -0.95
CA SER A 133 -13.57 8.68 -1.10
C SER A 133 -12.21 8.01 -1.40
N LEU A 134 -11.88 6.94 -0.69
CA LEU A 134 -10.67 6.16 -0.93
C LEU A 134 -10.67 5.54 -2.34
N ARG A 135 -11.80 4.98 -2.77
CA ARG A 135 -11.97 4.41 -4.10
C ARG A 135 -11.69 5.45 -5.20
N GLN A 136 -12.21 6.66 -5.07
CA GLN A 136 -11.96 7.75 -6.02
C GLN A 136 -10.47 8.10 -6.10
N LEU A 137 -9.79 8.19 -4.95
CA LEU A 137 -8.35 8.48 -4.91
C LEU A 137 -7.53 7.38 -5.59
N PHE A 138 -7.86 6.10 -5.37
CA PHE A 138 -7.19 4.98 -6.03
C PHE A 138 -7.41 5.00 -7.55
N LEU A 139 -8.65 5.20 -8.01
CA LEU A 139 -8.95 5.26 -9.44
C LEU A 139 -8.26 6.44 -10.12
N GLU A 140 -8.21 7.62 -9.49
CA GLU A 140 -7.49 8.77 -10.00
C GLU A 140 -5.98 8.49 -10.09
N LEU A 141 -5.41 7.86 -9.07
CA LEU A 141 -4.00 7.49 -9.03
C LEU A 141 -3.67 6.50 -10.15
N ILE A 142 -4.46 5.43 -10.31
CA ILE A 142 -4.31 4.41 -11.35
C ILE A 142 -4.45 5.04 -12.74
N CYS A 143 -5.45 5.91 -12.94
CA CYS A 143 -5.68 6.59 -14.21
C CYS A 143 -4.48 7.48 -14.60
N ASN A 144 -3.98 8.32 -13.66
CA ASN A 144 -2.82 9.18 -13.93
C ASN A 144 -1.53 8.39 -14.18
N TYR A 145 -1.42 7.18 -13.64
CA TYR A 145 -0.26 6.33 -13.89
C TYR A 145 -0.30 5.69 -15.29
N HIS A 146 -1.43 5.10 -15.68
CA HIS A 146 -1.55 4.39 -16.97
C HIS A 146 -1.78 5.32 -18.17
N TYR A 147 -2.38 6.49 -17.94
CA TYR A 147 -2.70 7.49 -18.97
C TYR A 147 -2.15 8.86 -18.56
N PRO A 148 -0.80 9.01 -18.51
CA PRO A 148 -0.18 10.21 -17.96
C PRO A 148 -0.43 11.42 -18.83
N GLU A 149 -1.02 12.46 -18.24
CA GLU A 149 -1.11 13.79 -18.79
C GLU A 149 -0.05 14.71 -18.16
N GLN A 150 -0.07 15.99 -18.58
CA GLN A 150 0.72 17.03 -17.91
C GLN A 150 0.40 17.03 -16.40
N CYS A 151 1.43 17.03 -15.55
CA CYS A 151 1.32 16.99 -14.08
C CYS A 151 0.90 15.62 -13.50
N ALA A 152 0.89 14.52 -14.25
CA ALA A 152 0.49 13.21 -13.75
C ALA A 152 1.26 12.79 -12.47
N LEU A 153 2.58 12.98 -12.44
CA LEU A 153 3.39 12.65 -11.25
C LEU A 153 3.00 13.48 -10.02
N LEU A 154 2.64 14.75 -10.22
CA LEU A 154 2.14 15.61 -9.15
C LEU A 154 0.77 15.13 -8.64
N LYS A 155 -0.15 14.79 -9.55
CA LYS A 155 -1.47 14.24 -9.20
C LYS A 155 -1.35 12.93 -8.42
N ILE A 156 -0.48 12.01 -8.86
CA ILE A 156 -0.20 10.76 -8.14
C ILE A 156 0.26 11.06 -6.70
N LYS A 157 1.21 11.97 -6.53
CA LYS A 157 1.71 12.34 -5.19
C LYS A 157 0.62 13.00 -4.34
N ILE A 158 -0.24 13.83 -4.93
CA ILE A 158 -1.41 14.42 -4.24
C ILE A 158 -2.35 13.31 -3.76
N CYS A 159 -2.70 12.34 -4.61
CA CYS A 159 -3.56 11.21 -4.22
C CYS A 159 -2.97 10.41 -3.05
N LEU A 160 -1.66 10.11 -3.08
CA LEU A 160 -0.99 9.41 -1.97
C LEU A 160 -1.08 10.20 -0.66
N LEU A 161 -0.86 11.52 -0.70
CA LEU A 161 -0.97 12.38 0.47
C LEU A 161 -2.42 12.49 0.99
N GLN A 162 -3.42 12.49 0.11
CA GLN A 162 -4.83 12.48 0.49
C GLN A 162 -5.25 11.13 1.10
N ILE A 163 -4.73 9.99 0.60
CA ILE A 163 -4.92 8.68 1.23
C ILE A 163 -4.33 8.70 2.65
N LEU A 164 -3.14 9.26 2.81
CA LEU A 164 -2.51 9.38 4.12
C LEU A 164 -3.31 10.29 5.06
N GLU A 165 -3.79 11.46 4.57
CA GLU A 165 -4.66 12.36 5.33
C GLU A 165 -5.92 11.64 5.80
N LEU A 166 -6.58 10.90 4.92
CA LEU A 166 -7.75 10.10 5.27
C LEU A 166 -7.44 9.13 6.41
N CYS A 167 -6.32 8.40 6.34
CA CYS A 167 -5.92 7.46 7.39
C CYS A 167 -5.64 8.13 8.74
N PHE A 168 -5.06 9.33 8.75
CA PHE A 168 -4.86 10.10 9.98
C PHE A 168 -6.17 10.66 10.53
N ARG A 169 -7.02 11.23 9.69
CA ARG A 169 -8.30 11.82 10.08
C ARG A 169 -9.28 10.77 10.65
N THR A 170 -9.22 9.56 10.14
CA THR A 170 -10.04 8.43 10.62
C THR A 170 -9.40 7.65 11.76
N GLU A 171 -8.20 8.03 12.19
CA GLU A 171 -7.46 7.43 13.31
C GLU A 171 -7.23 5.90 13.17
N ILE A 172 -7.17 5.39 11.94
CA ILE A 172 -7.02 3.94 11.68
C ILE A 172 -5.58 3.45 11.79
N LEU A 173 -4.58 4.34 11.81
CA LEU A 173 -3.17 3.97 11.87
C LEU A 173 -2.81 3.34 13.22
N ILE A 174 -1.96 2.31 13.19
CA ILE A 174 -1.61 1.48 14.34
C ILE A 174 -0.19 1.79 14.81
N GLN A 175 0.01 1.97 16.13
CA GLN A 175 1.34 2.10 16.72
C GLN A 175 2.15 0.81 16.54
N ASN A 176 3.35 0.91 15.98
CA ASN A 176 4.25 -0.23 15.85
C ASN A 176 4.92 -0.54 17.21
N GLN A 177 4.48 -1.61 17.87
CA GLN A 177 4.99 -2.01 19.18
C GLN A 177 6.43 -2.55 19.17
N THR A 178 6.97 -2.88 18.00
CA THR A 178 8.34 -3.42 17.87
C THR A 178 9.42 -2.35 18.06
N THR A 179 9.13 -1.10 17.78
CA THR A 179 10.09 0.02 17.97
C THR A 179 10.31 0.43 19.43
N GLY A 180 9.39 0.05 20.34
CA GLY A 180 9.52 0.37 21.78
C GLY A 180 10.44 -0.56 22.60
N LYS A 181 10.80 -1.74 22.10
CA LYS A 181 11.58 -2.73 22.86
C LYS A 181 13.10 -2.53 22.77
N GLN A 182 13.60 -1.69 21.87
CA GLN A 182 15.06 -1.44 21.75
C GLN A 182 15.58 -0.35 22.69
N LEU A 183 14.73 0.43 23.35
CA LEU A 183 15.13 1.51 24.27
C LEU A 183 15.16 1.11 25.76
N SER A 184 14.73 -0.12 26.12
CA SER A 184 14.69 -0.60 27.51
C SER A 184 15.78 -1.62 27.86
N SER A 185 16.79 -1.80 27.01
CA SER A 185 17.91 -2.72 27.23
C SER A 185 19.28 -2.06 27.04
N MET A 186 19.43 -0.79 27.44
CA MET A 186 20.70 -0.12 27.67
C MET A 186 20.77 0.40 29.10
#